data_c9de015a26be49aed6bf041b2b109f10
#
_entry.id   c9de015a26be49aed6bf041b2b109f10
#
_cell.length_a   1.000
_cell.length_b   1.000
_cell.length_c   1.000
_cell.angle_alpha   90.00
_cell.angle_beta   90.00
_cell.angle_gamma   90.00
#
_symmetry.space_group_name_H-M   'P 1'
#
loop_
_entity.id
_entity.type
_entity.pdbx_description
1 polymer ?
#
loop_
_entity_poly.entity_id
_entity_poly.type
_entity_poly.pdbx_seq_one_letter_code
_entity_poly.pdbx_strand_id
1 'polypeptide(L)'
;MLSVQNLSLQFGKRVLFDDVNLKFVNGNCYGVIGANGAGKSTFLKILTGEQDPTTGLVNIEPGKRMAVLKQNHFEFDKETVLQTVIMGHKRLYEIMVEKDAIYAKPDFSEEDGMRTGELEAEFADLEGWNAETDAAALLSNLGIDESKHYLLMEELSSDLKVRVLLAQALFGNPDVLILDEPTNDLDIRTIAWLEEFLFEFKNTVIVVSHDRHFLDTVCTHVCDIDFSKINLFTGNYSFWYQSSQLALRQRADKNKKAEEKKKELMEFISRFAANAAKSKQATSRRKMLDNLDLEEIKPSSRKYPGITFHQERDAGNQILSISGLSKSSSDGVL
;
A
#
# COMPACT_ATOMS: atom_id res chain seq x y z
N MET A 1 12.01 13.28 0.98
CA MET A 1 11.09 13.14 -0.17
C MET A 1 11.46 11.91 -0.97
N LEU A 2 10.48 11.10 -1.36
CA LEU A 2 10.65 9.92 -2.20
C LEU A 2 10.09 10.22 -3.59
N SER A 3 10.79 9.88 -4.66
CA SER A 3 10.33 10.08 -6.04
C SER A 3 10.68 8.91 -6.95
N VAL A 4 9.82 8.66 -7.90
CA VAL A 4 9.94 7.62 -8.93
C VAL A 4 9.97 8.31 -10.28
N GLN A 5 10.94 7.99 -11.14
CA GLN A 5 11.14 8.63 -12.44
C GLN A 5 11.28 7.58 -13.54
N ASN A 6 10.44 7.69 -14.57
CA ASN A 6 10.41 6.85 -15.78
C ASN A 6 10.50 5.35 -15.47
N LEU A 7 9.84 4.93 -14.37
CA LEU A 7 9.90 3.57 -13.87
C LEU A 7 9.10 2.64 -14.78
N SER A 8 9.76 1.61 -15.29
CA SER A 8 9.10 0.50 -15.99
C SER A 8 9.59 -0.83 -15.44
N LEU A 9 8.69 -1.79 -15.34
CA LEU A 9 8.99 -3.15 -14.96
C LEU A 9 8.25 -4.14 -15.85
N GLN A 10 9.00 -5.10 -16.40
CA GLN A 10 8.42 -6.20 -17.17
C GLN A 10 9.02 -7.55 -16.79
N PHE A 11 8.22 -8.58 -16.80
CA PHE A 11 8.63 -9.98 -16.66
C PHE A 11 8.40 -10.72 -17.97
N GLY A 12 9.47 -10.95 -18.72
CA GLY A 12 9.37 -11.50 -20.08
C GLY A 12 8.52 -10.63 -20.98
N LYS A 13 7.36 -11.13 -21.43
CA LYS A 13 6.41 -10.38 -22.27
C LYS A 13 5.36 -9.58 -21.50
N ARG A 14 5.28 -9.76 -20.19
CA ARG A 14 4.27 -9.10 -19.34
C ARG A 14 4.83 -7.81 -18.77
N VAL A 15 4.30 -6.68 -19.23
CA VAL A 15 4.58 -5.37 -18.67
C VAL A 15 3.68 -5.18 -17.44
N LEU A 16 4.28 -4.96 -16.26
CA LEU A 16 3.57 -4.58 -15.04
C LEU A 16 3.39 -3.07 -14.95
N PHE A 17 4.48 -2.32 -15.16
CA PHE A 17 4.49 -0.86 -15.11
C PHE A 17 5.23 -0.33 -16.32
N ASP A 18 4.77 0.79 -16.85
CA ASP A 18 5.34 1.45 -18.00
C ASP A 18 5.34 2.96 -17.81
N ASP A 19 6.54 3.55 -17.79
CA ASP A 19 6.79 4.99 -17.67
C ASP A 19 6.04 5.65 -16.48
N VAL A 20 6.25 5.13 -15.30
CA VAL A 20 5.65 5.64 -14.06
C VAL A 20 6.49 6.77 -13.49
N ASN A 21 5.83 7.90 -13.24
CA ASN A 21 6.43 9.08 -12.64
C ASN A 21 5.58 9.50 -11.43
N LEU A 22 6.14 9.40 -10.21
CA LEU A 22 5.44 9.70 -8.96
C LEU A 22 6.34 10.48 -8.01
N LYS A 23 5.69 11.28 -7.18
CA LYS A 23 6.35 12.06 -6.14
C LYS A 23 5.55 11.94 -4.84
N PHE A 24 6.20 11.41 -3.81
CA PHE A 24 5.62 11.27 -2.49
C PHE A 24 6.14 12.38 -1.58
N VAL A 25 5.23 13.10 -0.94
CA VAL A 25 5.51 14.29 -0.15
C VAL A 25 5.14 14.03 1.31
N ASN A 26 5.94 14.56 2.24
CA ASN A 26 5.69 14.43 3.67
C ASN A 26 4.30 14.95 4.08
N GLY A 27 3.77 14.39 5.15
CA GLY A 27 2.44 14.73 5.66
C GLY A 27 1.29 14.12 4.86
N ASN A 28 1.58 13.15 3.98
CA ASN A 28 0.55 12.48 3.18
C ASN A 28 0.62 10.96 3.31
N CYS A 29 -0.56 10.36 3.31
CA CYS A 29 -0.74 8.92 3.24
C CYS A 29 -1.24 8.53 1.84
N TYR A 30 -0.48 7.66 1.17
CA TYR A 30 -0.72 7.19 -0.19
C TYR A 30 -1.22 5.76 -0.17
N GLY A 31 -2.51 5.55 -0.45
CA GLY A 31 -3.10 4.21 -0.59
C GLY A 31 -2.82 3.63 -1.97
N VAL A 32 -2.08 2.54 -2.04
CA VAL A 32 -1.79 1.85 -3.30
C VAL A 32 -2.86 0.79 -3.54
N ILE A 33 -3.63 0.96 -4.59
CA ILE A 33 -4.76 0.09 -4.94
C ILE A 33 -4.58 -0.51 -6.34
N GLY A 34 -5.25 -1.62 -6.60
CA GLY A 34 -5.19 -2.32 -7.89
C GLY A 34 -5.75 -3.73 -7.78
N ALA A 35 -5.99 -4.37 -8.90
CA ALA A 35 -6.42 -5.77 -8.94
C ALA A 35 -5.38 -6.71 -8.30
N ASN A 36 -5.82 -7.92 -7.90
CA ASN A 36 -4.87 -8.95 -7.48
C ASN A 36 -3.94 -9.30 -8.65
N GLY A 37 -2.64 -9.32 -8.38
CA GLY A 37 -1.62 -9.51 -9.41
C GLY A 37 -1.34 -8.30 -10.30
N ALA A 38 -1.87 -7.09 -9.98
CA ALA A 38 -1.54 -5.85 -10.68
C ALA A 38 -0.12 -5.34 -10.38
N GLY A 39 0.55 -5.90 -9.36
CA GLY A 39 1.92 -5.55 -9.02
C GLY A 39 2.06 -4.66 -7.78
N LYS A 40 1.05 -4.55 -6.90
CA LYS A 40 1.11 -3.71 -5.69
C LYS A 40 2.36 -3.99 -4.84
N SER A 41 2.50 -5.23 -4.35
CA SER A 41 3.68 -5.62 -3.53
C SER A 41 4.98 -5.56 -4.33
N THR A 42 4.95 -5.79 -5.65
CA THR A 42 6.12 -5.62 -6.51
C THR A 42 6.54 -4.16 -6.58
N PHE A 43 5.58 -3.24 -6.66
CA PHE A 43 5.86 -1.80 -6.63
C PHE A 43 6.48 -1.39 -5.30
N LEU A 44 5.98 -1.90 -4.17
CA LEU A 44 6.60 -1.65 -2.86
C LEU A 44 8.03 -2.18 -2.81
N LYS A 45 8.31 -3.39 -3.33
CA LYS A 45 9.66 -3.96 -3.39
C LYS A 45 10.63 -3.11 -4.23
N ILE A 46 10.15 -2.45 -5.28
CA ILE A 46 10.97 -1.51 -6.04
C ILE A 46 11.25 -0.25 -5.23
N LEU A 47 10.25 0.28 -4.50
CA LEU A 47 10.45 1.46 -3.66
C LEU A 47 11.44 1.20 -2.53
N THR A 48 11.48 -0.03 -1.99
CA THR A 48 12.40 -0.45 -0.91
C THR A 48 13.80 -0.84 -1.42
N GLY A 49 13.98 -0.96 -2.72
CA GLY A 49 15.24 -1.43 -3.32
C GLY A 49 15.45 -2.95 -3.24
N GLU A 50 14.43 -3.72 -2.85
CA GLU A 50 14.47 -5.19 -2.85
C GLU A 50 14.39 -5.78 -4.26
N GLN A 51 13.88 -5.00 -5.21
CA GLN A 51 13.77 -5.39 -6.61
C GLN A 51 14.15 -4.23 -7.52
N ASP A 52 15.06 -4.51 -8.46
CA ASP A 52 15.44 -3.54 -9.48
C ASP A 52 14.34 -3.38 -10.54
N PRO A 53 14.06 -2.16 -10.98
CA PRO A 53 13.21 -1.90 -12.14
C PRO A 53 13.90 -2.30 -13.44
N THR A 54 13.14 -2.48 -14.53
CA THR A 54 13.72 -2.68 -15.87
C THR A 54 14.34 -1.38 -16.39
N THR A 55 13.67 -0.25 -16.16
CA THR A 55 14.16 1.10 -16.47
C THR A 55 13.66 2.08 -15.42
N GLY A 56 14.29 3.26 -15.38
CA GLY A 56 13.95 4.30 -14.42
C GLY A 56 14.66 4.13 -13.09
N LEU A 57 14.32 4.98 -12.14
CA LEU A 57 14.97 4.99 -10.82
C LEU A 57 14.02 5.49 -9.73
N VAL A 58 14.32 5.02 -8.52
CA VAL A 58 13.69 5.48 -7.29
C VAL A 58 14.73 6.30 -6.54
N ASN A 59 14.38 7.53 -6.19
CA ASN A 59 15.25 8.43 -5.44
C ASN A 59 14.63 8.72 -4.08
N ILE A 60 15.39 8.44 -3.03
CA ILE A 60 15.13 8.93 -1.68
C ILE A 60 16.13 10.03 -1.35
N GLU A 61 15.67 11.07 -0.70
CA GLU A 61 16.53 12.18 -0.27
C GLU A 61 17.58 11.68 0.73
N PRO A 62 18.87 12.06 0.56
CA PRO A 62 19.93 11.61 1.46
C PRO A 62 19.63 11.89 2.93
N GLY A 63 19.98 10.95 3.80
CA GLY A 63 19.74 11.06 5.24
C GLY A 63 18.30 10.74 5.69
N LYS A 64 17.39 10.43 4.75
CA LYS A 64 16.02 10.03 5.07
C LYS A 64 15.93 8.54 5.34
N ARG A 65 15.24 8.18 6.41
CA ARG A 65 15.04 6.80 6.84
C ARG A 65 13.72 6.24 6.31
N MET A 66 13.81 5.07 5.70
CA MET A 66 12.64 4.29 5.27
C MET A 66 12.46 3.10 6.21
N ALA A 67 11.24 2.88 6.66
CA ALA A 67 10.83 1.69 7.39
C ALA A 67 9.75 0.93 6.61
N VAL A 68 9.80 -0.39 6.69
CA VAL A 68 8.94 -1.29 5.93
C VAL A 68 8.37 -2.35 6.87
N LEU A 69 7.07 -2.57 6.81
CA LEU A 69 6.45 -3.69 7.49
C LEU A 69 6.82 -4.99 6.76
N LYS A 70 7.63 -5.81 7.42
CA LYS A 70 8.08 -7.10 6.88
C LYS A 70 6.99 -8.16 7.00
N GLN A 71 6.86 -9.00 5.97
CA GLN A 71 5.91 -10.12 5.95
C GLN A 71 6.49 -11.42 6.54
N ASN A 72 7.82 -11.51 6.69
CA ASN A 72 8.47 -12.70 7.26
C ASN A 72 8.46 -12.63 8.79
N HIS A 73 7.56 -13.37 9.40
CA HIS A 73 7.35 -13.38 10.84
C HIS A 73 8.42 -14.17 11.62
N PHE A 74 9.28 -14.92 10.94
CA PHE A 74 10.27 -15.80 11.56
C PHE A 74 11.71 -15.26 11.52
N GLU A 75 11.92 -14.10 10.92
CA GLU A 75 13.26 -13.52 10.76
C GLU A 75 13.92 -13.20 12.11
N PHE A 76 13.11 -12.89 13.13
CA PHE A 76 13.56 -12.41 14.43
C PHE A 76 13.31 -13.41 15.58
N ASP A 77 13.05 -14.68 15.28
CA ASP A 77 12.65 -15.68 16.28
C ASP A 77 13.60 -15.80 17.47
N LYS A 78 14.89 -15.50 17.28
CA LYS A 78 15.94 -15.58 18.32
C LYS A 78 16.13 -14.30 19.11
N GLU A 79 15.46 -13.23 18.74
CA GLU A 79 15.56 -11.92 19.38
C GLU A 79 14.43 -11.75 20.40
N THR A 80 14.63 -10.90 21.40
CA THR A 80 13.52 -10.54 22.31
C THR A 80 12.54 -9.60 21.60
N VAL A 81 11.30 -9.59 22.06
CA VAL A 81 10.23 -8.74 21.53
C VAL A 81 10.67 -7.27 21.53
N LEU A 82 11.20 -6.78 22.65
CA LEU A 82 11.65 -5.39 22.79
C LEU A 82 12.81 -5.07 21.85
N GLN A 83 13.82 -5.92 21.77
CA GLN A 83 14.95 -5.74 20.85
C GLN A 83 14.50 -5.75 19.39
N THR A 84 13.57 -6.63 19.03
CA THR A 84 13.00 -6.68 17.68
C THR A 84 12.40 -5.33 17.27
N VAL A 85 11.70 -4.64 18.17
CA VAL A 85 11.17 -3.30 17.89
C VAL A 85 12.30 -2.30 17.69
N ILE A 86 13.30 -2.25 18.56
CA ILE A 86 14.42 -1.32 18.47
C ILE A 86 15.24 -1.54 17.18
N MET A 87 15.35 -2.78 16.70
CA MET A 87 16.00 -3.12 15.41
C MET A 87 15.31 -2.43 14.20
N GLY A 88 14.10 -1.92 14.36
CA GLY A 88 13.44 -1.06 13.38
C GLY A 88 14.22 0.22 13.06
N HIS A 89 15.03 0.71 14.00
CA HIS A 89 15.99 1.76 13.78
C HIS A 89 17.42 1.20 13.72
N LYS A 90 17.78 0.66 12.54
CA LYS A 90 19.02 -0.08 12.32
C LYS A 90 20.26 0.62 12.92
N ARG A 91 20.46 1.91 12.62
CA ARG A 91 21.64 2.66 13.10
C ARG A 91 21.68 2.76 14.62
N LEU A 92 20.56 3.04 15.27
CA LEU A 92 20.46 3.10 16.71
C LEU A 92 20.81 1.75 17.34
N TYR A 93 20.27 0.66 16.81
CA TYR A 93 20.56 -0.69 17.29
C TYR A 93 22.05 -1.07 17.11
N GLU A 94 22.65 -0.74 15.96
CA GLU A 94 24.10 -0.94 15.72
C GLU A 94 24.96 -0.21 16.76
N ILE A 95 24.60 1.04 17.10
CA ILE A 95 25.30 1.82 18.14
C ILE A 95 25.18 1.12 19.50
N MET A 96 23.98 0.66 19.87
CA MET A 96 23.76 -0.05 21.15
C MET A 96 24.65 -1.28 21.23
N VAL A 97 24.65 -2.14 20.19
CA VAL A 97 25.45 -3.36 20.14
C VAL A 97 26.96 -3.06 20.16
N GLU A 98 27.42 -2.05 19.40
CA GLU A 98 28.83 -1.66 19.34
C GLU A 98 29.31 -1.12 20.70
N LYS A 99 28.51 -0.27 21.35
CA LYS A 99 28.81 0.23 22.70
C LYS A 99 28.93 -0.90 23.72
N ASP A 100 27.95 -1.81 23.75
CA ASP A 100 27.97 -2.94 24.66
C ASP A 100 29.17 -3.83 24.43
N ALA A 101 29.54 -4.08 23.16
CA ALA A 101 30.72 -4.85 22.82
C ALA A 101 32.03 -4.16 23.26
N ILE A 102 32.12 -2.82 23.15
CA ILE A 102 33.30 -2.07 23.60
C ILE A 102 33.40 -2.09 25.13
N TYR A 103 32.29 -1.86 25.82
CA TYR A 103 32.28 -1.88 27.31
C TYR A 103 32.54 -3.26 27.90
N ALA A 104 32.23 -4.35 27.18
CA ALA A 104 32.49 -5.71 27.60
C ALA A 104 33.98 -6.13 27.44
N LYS A 105 34.83 -5.31 26.79
CA LYS A 105 36.25 -5.62 26.61
C LYS A 105 37.00 -5.57 27.95
N PRO A 106 37.81 -6.58 28.28
CA PRO A 106 38.63 -6.56 29.49
C PRO A 106 39.77 -5.53 29.43
N ASP A 107 40.26 -5.22 28.21
CA ASP A 107 41.32 -4.24 27.96
C ASP A 107 40.72 -3.03 27.21
N PHE A 108 40.21 -2.08 27.98
CA PHE A 108 39.64 -0.84 27.43
C PHE A 108 40.76 0.12 27.04
N SER A 109 40.93 0.38 25.74
CA SER A 109 41.98 1.22 25.19
C SER A 109 41.57 2.70 25.06
N GLU A 110 42.53 3.60 24.81
CA GLU A 110 42.26 5.02 24.54
C GLU A 110 41.45 5.18 23.22
N GLU A 111 41.67 4.33 22.23
CA GLU A 111 40.87 4.29 21.00
C GLU A 111 39.42 3.86 21.27
N ASP A 112 39.22 2.88 22.16
CA ASP A 112 37.86 2.50 22.62
C ASP A 112 37.16 3.66 23.32
N GLY A 113 37.89 4.44 24.10
CA GLY A 113 37.34 5.64 24.77
C GLY A 113 36.92 6.73 23.79
N MET A 114 37.73 7.00 22.74
CA MET A 114 37.35 7.94 21.69
C MET A 114 36.13 7.45 20.90
N ARG A 115 36.15 6.16 20.51
CA ARG A 115 35.06 5.57 19.75
C ARG A 115 33.75 5.56 20.54
N THR A 116 33.80 5.23 21.83
CA THR A 116 32.64 5.30 22.71
C THR A 116 32.08 6.71 22.82
N GLY A 117 32.96 7.72 22.93
CA GLY A 117 32.54 9.13 22.95
C GLY A 117 31.79 9.56 21.68
N GLU A 118 32.25 9.12 20.50
CA GLU A 118 31.53 9.36 19.24
C GLU A 118 30.17 8.67 19.21
N LEU A 119 30.12 7.39 19.63
CA LEU A 119 28.90 6.62 19.69
C LEU A 119 27.88 7.18 20.68
N GLU A 120 28.34 7.69 21.83
CA GLU A 120 27.47 8.33 22.84
C GLU A 120 26.85 9.63 22.29
N ALA A 121 27.61 10.42 21.55
CA ALA A 121 27.10 11.63 20.91
C ALA A 121 26.02 11.29 19.87
N GLU A 122 26.30 10.32 18.98
CA GLU A 122 25.32 9.86 17.97
C GLU A 122 24.09 9.20 18.62
N PHE A 123 24.30 8.44 19.71
CA PHE A 123 23.20 7.81 20.47
C PHE A 123 22.28 8.87 21.10
N ALA A 124 22.84 9.94 21.62
CA ALA A 124 22.07 11.07 22.16
C ALA A 124 21.29 11.81 21.07
N ASP A 125 21.92 12.06 19.90
CA ASP A 125 21.27 12.70 18.75
C ASP A 125 20.08 11.87 18.21
N LEU A 126 20.15 10.55 18.34
CA LEU A 126 19.10 9.62 17.95
C LEU A 126 18.08 9.34 19.08
N GLU A 127 18.11 10.10 20.19
CA GLU A 127 17.25 9.90 21.37
C GLU A 127 17.33 8.51 21.98
N GLY A 128 18.48 7.83 21.84
CA GLY A 128 18.69 6.44 22.21
C GLY A 128 18.36 6.11 23.66
N TRP A 129 18.46 7.08 24.59
CA TRP A 129 18.11 6.92 25.99
C TRP A 129 16.62 6.57 26.22
N ASN A 130 15.75 6.95 25.29
CA ASN A 130 14.32 6.69 25.35
C ASN A 130 13.90 5.43 24.56
N ALA A 131 14.84 4.81 23.85
CA ALA A 131 14.55 3.73 22.89
C ALA A 131 13.73 2.57 23.49
N GLU A 132 14.11 2.08 24.67
CA GLU A 132 13.36 1.00 25.34
C GLU A 132 11.98 1.44 25.80
N THR A 133 11.85 2.67 26.33
CA THR A 133 10.57 3.21 26.77
C THR A 133 9.62 3.42 25.61
N ASP A 134 10.11 3.97 24.49
CA ASP A 134 9.32 4.21 23.29
C ASP A 134 8.91 2.89 22.62
N ALA A 135 9.81 1.91 22.58
CA ALA A 135 9.50 0.55 22.09
C ALA A 135 8.45 -0.13 22.97
N ALA A 136 8.57 -0.06 24.29
CA ALA A 136 7.60 -0.60 25.23
C ALA A 136 6.23 0.08 25.09
N ALA A 137 6.19 1.40 24.91
CA ALA A 137 4.96 2.14 24.68
C ALA A 137 4.26 1.71 23.39
N LEU A 138 4.99 1.54 22.28
CA LEU A 138 4.44 1.03 21.02
C LEU A 138 3.87 -0.39 21.18
N LEU A 139 4.60 -1.29 21.85
CA LEU A 139 4.14 -2.65 22.12
C LEU A 139 2.84 -2.66 22.94
N SER A 140 2.78 -1.88 24.01
CA SER A 140 1.60 -1.77 24.86
C SER A 140 0.38 -1.22 24.11
N ASN A 141 0.59 -0.20 23.27
CA ASN A 141 -0.46 0.37 22.41
C ASN A 141 -0.99 -0.62 21.35
N LEU A 142 -0.14 -1.53 20.90
CA LEU A 142 -0.52 -2.64 20.01
C LEU A 142 -1.07 -3.86 20.76
N GLY A 143 -1.34 -3.73 22.06
CA GLY A 143 -1.97 -4.77 22.89
C GLY A 143 -1.04 -5.90 23.27
N ILE A 144 0.27 -5.67 23.34
CA ILE A 144 1.27 -6.62 23.82
C ILE A 144 1.61 -6.26 25.27
N ASP A 145 1.27 -7.18 26.18
CA ASP A 145 1.48 -7.02 27.61
C ASP A 145 2.98 -6.93 27.96
N GLU A 146 3.33 -6.09 28.95
CA GLU A 146 4.72 -5.87 29.39
C GLU A 146 5.43 -7.17 29.81
N SER A 147 4.71 -8.15 30.33
CA SER A 147 5.27 -9.46 30.68
C SER A 147 5.87 -10.21 29.48
N LYS A 148 5.49 -9.83 28.25
CA LYS A 148 5.96 -10.46 27.02
C LYS A 148 7.12 -9.70 26.34
N HIS A 149 7.45 -8.50 26.80
CA HIS A 149 8.46 -7.65 26.14
C HIS A 149 9.87 -8.27 26.12
N TYR A 150 10.18 -9.12 27.12
CA TYR A 150 11.48 -9.78 27.25
C TYR A 150 11.46 -11.25 26.82
N LEU A 151 10.31 -11.78 26.34
CA LEU A 151 10.24 -13.11 25.75
C LEU A 151 10.92 -13.12 24.38
N LEU A 152 11.34 -14.28 23.91
CA LEU A 152 11.81 -14.46 22.55
C LEU A 152 10.64 -14.41 21.58
N MET A 153 10.89 -13.90 20.38
CA MET A 153 9.86 -13.84 19.33
C MET A 153 9.28 -15.23 19.01
N GLU A 154 10.10 -16.30 19.09
CA GLU A 154 9.61 -17.68 18.84
C GLU A 154 8.54 -18.14 19.85
N GLU A 155 8.51 -17.58 21.06
CA GLU A 155 7.55 -17.91 22.11
C GLU A 155 6.18 -17.24 21.89
N LEU A 156 6.09 -16.28 20.96
CA LEU A 156 4.85 -15.58 20.63
C LEU A 156 4.00 -16.34 19.61
N SER A 157 2.67 -16.17 19.74
CA SER A 157 1.73 -16.57 18.69
C SER A 157 1.92 -15.71 17.42
N SER A 158 1.53 -16.24 16.26
CA SER A 158 1.72 -15.57 14.97
C SER A 158 1.07 -14.18 14.90
N ASP A 159 -0.11 -14.01 15.49
CA ASP A 159 -0.82 -12.74 15.57
C ASP A 159 -0.04 -11.68 16.38
N LEU A 160 0.57 -12.08 17.51
CA LEU A 160 1.43 -11.18 18.28
C LEU A 160 2.72 -10.84 17.55
N LYS A 161 3.33 -11.79 16.83
CA LYS A 161 4.52 -11.51 15.99
C LYS A 161 4.23 -10.42 14.96
N VAL A 162 3.07 -10.45 14.29
CA VAL A 162 2.66 -9.40 13.34
C VAL A 162 2.61 -8.04 14.01
N ARG A 163 2.04 -7.95 15.21
CA ARG A 163 1.97 -6.69 15.97
C ARG A 163 3.36 -6.18 16.37
N VAL A 164 4.28 -7.07 16.76
CA VAL A 164 5.68 -6.69 17.05
C VAL A 164 6.37 -6.14 15.82
N LEU A 165 6.20 -6.77 14.64
CA LEU A 165 6.77 -6.28 13.38
C LEU A 165 6.15 -4.95 12.95
N LEU A 166 4.88 -4.73 13.26
CA LEU A 166 4.26 -3.42 13.06
C LEU A 166 4.90 -2.37 13.98
N ALA A 167 5.07 -2.68 15.29
CA ALA A 167 5.80 -1.81 16.21
C ALA A 167 7.22 -1.49 15.70
N GLN A 168 7.94 -2.51 15.19
CA GLN A 168 9.27 -2.36 14.60
C GLN A 168 9.26 -1.36 13.42
N ALA A 169 8.29 -1.45 12.52
CA ALA A 169 8.18 -0.55 11.37
C ALA A 169 7.85 0.89 11.81
N LEU A 170 7.05 1.08 12.86
CA LEU A 170 6.65 2.38 13.38
C LEU A 170 7.74 3.03 14.25
N PHE A 171 8.68 2.24 14.78
CA PHE A 171 9.67 2.69 15.74
C PHE A 171 10.63 3.77 15.20
N GLY A 172 10.90 4.77 16.02
CA GLY A 172 11.84 5.84 15.71
C GLY A 172 11.37 6.82 14.63
N ASN A 173 10.08 6.95 14.39
CA ASN A 173 9.46 7.95 13.49
C ASN A 173 10.11 8.05 12.10
N PRO A 174 10.01 7.02 11.24
CA PRO A 174 10.66 7.00 9.93
C PRO A 174 10.17 8.13 9.01
N ASP A 175 11.04 8.64 8.13
CA ASP A 175 10.66 9.66 7.13
C ASP A 175 9.73 9.11 6.04
N VAL A 176 9.87 7.83 5.72
CA VAL A 176 9.00 7.08 4.81
C VAL A 176 8.62 5.76 5.46
N LEU A 177 7.34 5.56 5.63
CA LEU A 177 6.76 4.34 6.18
C LEU A 177 6.02 3.57 5.08
N ILE A 178 6.40 2.31 4.85
CA ILE A 178 5.78 1.43 3.86
C ILE A 178 5.09 0.27 4.58
N LEU A 179 3.78 0.15 4.37
CA LEU A 179 2.93 -0.86 4.99
C LEU A 179 2.24 -1.70 3.91
N ASP A 180 2.50 -3.01 3.90
CA ASP A 180 1.81 -3.97 3.01
C ASP A 180 0.82 -4.78 3.84
N GLU A 181 -0.49 -4.55 3.65
CA GLU A 181 -1.62 -5.18 4.34
C GLU A 181 -1.52 -5.10 5.89
N PRO A 182 -1.32 -3.91 6.49
CA PRO A 182 -1.07 -3.79 7.93
C PRO A 182 -2.27 -4.13 8.81
N THR A 183 -3.47 -4.22 8.25
CA THR A 183 -4.70 -4.55 8.98
C THR A 183 -4.95 -6.05 9.11
N ASN A 184 -4.19 -6.88 8.38
CA ASN A 184 -4.33 -8.32 8.47
C ASN A 184 -3.91 -8.80 9.87
N ASP A 185 -4.67 -9.74 10.41
CA ASP A 185 -4.45 -10.36 11.72
C ASP A 185 -4.51 -9.39 12.92
N LEU A 186 -5.02 -8.16 12.73
CA LEU A 186 -5.27 -7.20 13.81
C LEU A 186 -6.74 -7.22 14.23
N ASP A 187 -6.98 -7.03 15.52
CA ASP A 187 -8.33 -6.78 16.03
C ASP A 187 -8.78 -5.33 15.79
N ILE A 188 -10.08 -5.09 15.92
CA ILE A 188 -10.72 -3.79 15.64
C ILE A 188 -10.12 -2.65 16.48
N ARG A 189 -9.71 -2.92 17.73
CA ARG A 189 -9.13 -1.89 18.61
C ARG A 189 -7.74 -1.50 18.14
N THR A 190 -6.94 -2.48 17.76
CA THR A 190 -5.60 -2.26 17.21
C THR A 190 -5.66 -1.54 15.86
N ILE A 191 -6.65 -1.87 15.00
CA ILE A 191 -6.87 -1.14 13.74
C ILE A 191 -7.23 0.32 14.02
N ALA A 192 -8.16 0.59 14.94
CA ALA A 192 -8.54 1.95 15.28
C ALA A 192 -7.37 2.78 15.83
N TRP A 193 -6.53 2.16 16.68
CA TRP A 193 -5.30 2.80 17.14
C TRP A 193 -4.33 3.10 15.99
N LEU A 194 -4.16 2.15 15.06
CA LEU A 194 -3.29 2.35 13.89
C LEU A 194 -3.81 3.48 12.98
N GLU A 195 -5.12 3.58 12.79
CA GLU A 195 -5.75 4.68 12.04
C GLU A 195 -5.43 6.03 12.67
N GLU A 196 -5.59 6.16 14.00
CA GLU A 196 -5.26 7.38 14.73
C GLU A 196 -3.77 7.71 14.66
N PHE A 197 -2.90 6.72 14.85
CA PHE A 197 -1.44 6.88 14.71
C PHE A 197 -1.05 7.40 13.31
N LEU A 198 -1.59 6.80 12.24
CA LEU A 198 -1.30 7.18 10.86
C LEU A 198 -1.89 8.55 10.50
N PHE A 199 -3.01 8.93 11.10
CA PHE A 199 -3.60 10.26 10.92
C PHE A 199 -2.72 11.37 11.49
N GLU A 200 -2.07 11.12 12.64
CA GLU A 200 -1.15 12.05 13.28
C GLU A 200 0.26 12.03 12.68
N PHE A 201 0.58 11.01 11.87
CA PHE A 201 1.91 10.81 11.32
C PHE A 201 2.28 11.89 10.30
N LYS A 202 3.32 12.67 10.60
CA LYS A 202 3.69 13.88 9.84
C LYS A 202 4.58 13.60 8.62
N ASN A 203 5.11 12.39 8.51
CA ASN A 203 5.99 12.00 7.42
C ASN A 203 5.22 11.31 6.29
N THR A 204 5.92 10.68 5.36
CA THR A 204 5.29 10.01 4.22
C THR A 204 4.86 8.60 4.58
N VAL A 205 3.60 8.25 4.33
CA VAL A 205 3.09 6.87 4.44
C VAL A 205 2.70 6.35 3.07
N ILE A 206 3.10 5.11 2.76
CA ILE A 206 2.65 4.37 1.57
C ILE A 206 2.04 3.06 2.08
N VAL A 207 0.75 2.85 1.84
CA VAL A 207 0.03 1.70 2.36
C VAL A 207 -0.68 0.94 1.24
N VAL A 208 -0.55 -0.38 1.25
CA VAL A 208 -1.40 -1.31 0.50
C VAL A 208 -2.38 -1.91 1.48
N SER A 209 -3.67 -1.86 1.20
CA SER A 209 -4.67 -2.59 1.97
C SER A 209 -5.87 -2.98 1.09
N HIS A 210 -6.53 -4.07 1.47
CA HIS A 210 -7.82 -4.47 0.93
C HIS A 210 -9.00 -3.94 1.75
N ASP A 211 -8.73 -3.40 2.93
CA ASP A 211 -9.74 -2.76 3.77
C ASP A 211 -10.04 -1.34 3.25
N ARG A 212 -11.25 -1.20 2.70
CA ARG A 212 -11.71 0.07 2.13
C ARG A 212 -11.97 1.13 3.20
N HIS A 213 -12.43 0.71 4.39
CA HIS A 213 -12.68 1.63 5.50
C HIS A 213 -11.37 2.23 5.99
N PHE A 214 -10.39 1.37 6.21
CA PHE A 214 -9.04 1.79 6.59
C PHE A 214 -8.43 2.78 5.58
N LEU A 215 -8.46 2.45 4.27
CA LEU A 215 -7.96 3.35 3.22
C LEU A 215 -8.73 4.67 3.16
N ASP A 216 -10.04 4.64 3.43
CA ASP A 216 -10.86 5.85 3.41
C ASP A 216 -10.56 6.77 4.59
N THR A 217 -10.20 6.20 5.74
CA THR A 217 -9.85 6.92 6.97
C THR A 217 -8.46 7.53 6.90
N VAL A 218 -7.44 6.76 6.45
CA VAL A 218 -6.04 7.20 6.58
C VAL A 218 -5.48 7.86 5.33
N CYS A 219 -6.01 7.58 4.12
CA CYS A 219 -5.38 8.05 2.89
C CYS A 219 -5.77 9.47 2.52
N THR A 220 -4.75 10.28 2.18
CA THR A 220 -4.90 11.60 1.55
C THR A 220 -4.82 11.53 0.03
N HIS A 221 -4.16 10.48 -0.49
CA HIS A 221 -3.96 10.23 -1.91
C HIS A 221 -4.14 8.76 -2.23
N VAL A 222 -4.55 8.47 -3.47
CA VAL A 222 -4.70 7.10 -3.99
C VAL A 222 -3.83 6.91 -5.21
N CYS A 223 -2.94 5.90 -5.16
CA CYS A 223 -2.13 5.42 -6.28
C CYS A 223 -2.85 4.23 -6.92
N ASP A 224 -3.50 4.45 -8.04
CA ASP A 224 -4.27 3.44 -8.76
C ASP A 224 -3.42 2.72 -9.80
N ILE A 225 -3.18 1.42 -9.59
CA ILE A 225 -2.45 0.54 -10.52
C ILE A 225 -3.46 -0.13 -11.44
N ASP A 226 -3.57 0.36 -12.67
CA ASP A 226 -4.38 -0.26 -13.73
C ASP A 226 -3.77 -0.01 -15.11
N PHE A 227 -4.00 -0.90 -16.07
CA PHE A 227 -3.51 -0.81 -17.46
C PHE A 227 -1.98 -0.60 -17.58
N SER A 228 -1.19 -1.21 -16.69
CA SER A 228 0.28 -1.04 -16.62
C SER A 228 0.73 0.41 -16.33
N LYS A 229 -0.15 1.24 -15.80
CA LYS A 229 0.16 2.60 -15.32
C LYS A 229 -0.15 2.71 -13.84
N ILE A 230 0.49 3.68 -13.19
CA ILE A 230 0.15 4.07 -11.83
C ILE A 230 -0.27 5.53 -11.87
N ASN A 231 -1.55 5.77 -11.57
CA ASN A 231 -2.11 7.11 -11.57
C ASN A 231 -2.32 7.59 -10.13
N LEU A 232 -1.87 8.80 -9.85
CA LEU A 232 -2.03 9.44 -8.56
C LEU A 232 -3.30 10.31 -8.54
N PHE A 233 -4.15 10.07 -7.55
CA PHE A 233 -5.36 10.86 -7.29
C PHE A 233 -5.26 11.51 -5.91
N THR A 234 -5.63 12.76 -5.81
CA THR A 234 -5.78 13.46 -4.53
C THR A 234 -7.15 13.16 -3.95
N GLY A 235 -7.20 12.81 -2.69
CA GLY A 235 -8.42 12.41 -1.97
C GLY A 235 -8.33 10.97 -1.45
N ASN A 236 -9.34 10.58 -0.66
CA ASN A 236 -9.45 9.25 -0.07
C ASN A 236 -10.01 8.21 -1.05
N TYR A 237 -10.18 6.98 -0.58
CA TYR A 237 -10.66 5.86 -1.41
C TYR A 237 -12.07 6.11 -1.97
N SER A 238 -13.00 6.62 -1.17
CA SER A 238 -14.39 6.91 -1.60
C SER A 238 -14.42 7.98 -2.70
N PHE A 239 -13.64 9.03 -2.56
CA PHE A 239 -13.54 10.07 -3.58
C PHE A 239 -12.95 9.53 -4.90
N TRP A 240 -11.87 8.76 -4.82
CA TRP A 240 -11.30 8.08 -5.98
C TRP A 240 -12.34 7.18 -6.66
N TYR A 241 -13.07 6.35 -5.89
CA TYR A 241 -14.06 5.42 -6.42
C TYR A 241 -15.18 6.16 -7.17
N GLN A 242 -15.74 7.20 -6.58
CA GLN A 242 -16.80 8.01 -7.22
C GLN A 242 -16.28 8.68 -8.51
N SER A 243 -15.09 9.28 -8.45
CA SER A 243 -14.47 9.94 -9.59
C SER A 243 -14.17 8.97 -10.73
N SER A 244 -13.66 7.77 -10.42
CA SER A 244 -13.37 6.74 -11.41
C SER A 244 -14.64 6.20 -12.07
N GLN A 245 -15.73 5.99 -11.30
CA GLN A 245 -17.03 5.58 -11.83
C GLN A 245 -17.63 6.65 -12.75
N LEU A 246 -17.53 7.92 -12.37
CA LEU A 246 -18.00 9.03 -13.20
C LEU A 246 -17.22 9.11 -14.52
N ALA A 247 -15.91 9.01 -14.46
CA ALA A 247 -15.05 9.01 -15.66
C ALA A 247 -15.36 7.85 -16.60
N LEU A 248 -15.61 6.65 -16.07
CA LEU A 248 -16.03 5.49 -16.86
C LEU A 248 -17.38 5.72 -17.56
N ARG A 249 -18.37 6.25 -16.84
CA ARG A 249 -19.69 6.60 -17.43
C ARG A 249 -19.54 7.63 -18.53
N GLN A 250 -18.79 8.70 -18.30
CA GLN A 250 -18.56 9.75 -19.31
C GLN A 250 -17.87 9.22 -20.57
N ARG A 251 -16.88 8.31 -20.41
CA ARG A 251 -16.24 7.65 -21.55
C ARG A 251 -17.21 6.74 -22.30
N ALA A 252 -18.03 5.95 -21.60
CA ALA A 252 -19.03 5.09 -22.21
C ALA A 252 -20.06 5.92 -23.03
N ASP A 253 -20.56 7.03 -22.45
CA ASP A 253 -21.50 7.92 -23.13
C ASP A 253 -20.87 8.60 -24.34
N LYS A 254 -19.60 9.04 -24.25
CA LYS A 254 -18.84 9.62 -25.36
C LYS A 254 -18.68 8.62 -26.49
N ASN A 255 -18.31 7.37 -26.16
CA ASN A 255 -18.15 6.31 -27.16
C ASN A 255 -19.48 5.95 -27.82
N LYS A 256 -20.56 5.85 -27.05
CA LYS A 256 -21.90 5.59 -27.61
C LYS A 256 -22.30 6.66 -28.62
N LYS A 257 -22.12 7.93 -28.28
CA LYS A 257 -22.38 9.06 -29.21
C LYS A 257 -21.47 9.01 -30.45
N ALA A 258 -20.21 8.64 -30.29
CA ALA A 258 -19.27 8.49 -31.39
C ALA A 258 -19.65 7.31 -32.29
N GLU A 259 -20.09 6.17 -31.77
CA GLU A 259 -20.59 5.01 -32.53
C GLU A 259 -21.87 5.37 -33.32
N GLU A 260 -22.84 6.06 -32.67
CA GLU A 260 -24.04 6.53 -33.36
C GLU A 260 -23.69 7.45 -34.53
N LYS A 261 -22.77 8.40 -34.30
CA LYS A 261 -22.31 9.31 -35.37
C LYS A 261 -21.53 8.57 -36.44
N LYS A 262 -20.75 7.57 -36.10
CA LYS A 262 -20.04 6.69 -37.05
C LYS A 262 -21.05 5.99 -37.97
N LYS A 263 -22.10 5.42 -37.37
CA LYS A 263 -23.17 4.74 -38.11
C LYS A 263 -23.89 5.68 -39.09
N GLU A 264 -24.27 6.89 -38.63
CA GLU A 264 -24.89 7.91 -39.50
C GLU A 264 -23.99 8.30 -40.66
N LEU A 265 -22.69 8.54 -40.42
CA LEU A 265 -21.73 8.88 -41.44
C LEU A 265 -21.55 7.75 -42.46
N MET A 266 -21.45 6.48 -41.99
CA MET A 266 -21.36 5.31 -42.86
C MET A 266 -22.61 5.13 -43.73
N GLU A 267 -23.82 5.28 -43.19
CA GLU A 267 -25.08 5.19 -43.91
C GLU A 267 -25.18 6.31 -44.99
N PHE A 268 -24.78 7.52 -44.63
CA PHE A 268 -24.74 8.60 -45.62
C PHE A 268 -23.75 8.35 -46.75
N ILE A 269 -22.51 7.91 -46.41
CA ILE A 269 -21.48 7.60 -47.42
C ILE A 269 -21.97 6.49 -48.34
N SER A 270 -22.60 5.40 -47.80
CA SER A 270 -23.09 4.28 -48.61
C SER A 270 -24.21 4.70 -49.57
N ARG A 271 -25.18 5.54 -49.12
CA ARG A 271 -26.29 6.04 -49.97
C ARG A 271 -25.86 6.93 -51.08
N PHE A 272 -24.79 7.71 -50.90
CA PHE A 272 -24.40 8.77 -51.86
C PHE A 272 -23.05 8.53 -52.50
N ALA A 273 -22.41 7.38 -52.30
CA ALA A 273 -21.12 7.03 -52.92
C ALA A 273 -21.13 7.06 -54.47
N ALA A 274 -22.27 6.69 -55.09
CA ALA A 274 -22.44 6.64 -56.53
C ALA A 274 -23.02 7.93 -57.15
N ASN A 275 -23.35 8.94 -56.35
CA ASN A 275 -24.01 10.17 -56.82
C ASN A 275 -22.98 11.29 -57.07
N ALA A 276 -22.70 11.63 -58.34
CA ALA A 276 -21.71 12.61 -58.71
C ALA A 276 -21.98 14.01 -58.11
N ALA A 277 -23.24 14.43 -57.96
CA ALA A 277 -23.60 15.74 -57.40
C ALA A 277 -23.32 15.84 -55.88
N LYS A 278 -23.26 14.71 -55.17
CA LYS A 278 -23.01 14.66 -53.73
C LYS A 278 -21.63 14.10 -53.36
N SER A 279 -20.79 13.81 -54.34
CA SER A 279 -19.43 13.25 -54.17
C SER A 279 -18.55 14.08 -53.25
N LYS A 280 -18.58 15.41 -53.34
CA LYS A 280 -17.83 16.32 -52.43
C LYS A 280 -18.30 16.20 -51.00
N GLN A 281 -19.61 16.03 -50.77
CA GLN A 281 -20.17 15.85 -49.40
C GLN A 281 -19.81 14.48 -48.83
N ALA A 282 -19.81 13.42 -49.64
CA ALA A 282 -19.39 12.08 -49.23
C ALA A 282 -17.90 12.06 -48.87
N THR A 283 -17.05 12.75 -49.62
CA THR A 283 -15.61 12.88 -49.34
C THR A 283 -15.37 13.66 -48.04
N SER A 284 -16.10 14.76 -47.80
CA SER A 284 -16.01 15.51 -46.54
C SER A 284 -16.42 14.65 -45.32
N ARG A 285 -17.50 13.87 -45.47
CA ARG A 285 -17.96 12.97 -44.39
C ARG A 285 -17.04 11.77 -44.17
N ARG A 286 -16.35 11.30 -45.21
CA ARG A 286 -15.30 10.28 -45.06
C ARG A 286 -14.13 10.81 -44.23
N LYS A 287 -13.69 12.06 -44.47
CA LYS A 287 -12.67 12.71 -43.60
C LYS A 287 -13.16 12.89 -42.18
N MET A 288 -14.46 13.18 -41.94
CA MET A 288 -15.02 13.23 -40.61
C MET A 288 -15.02 11.86 -39.94
N LEU A 289 -15.27 10.78 -40.68
CA LEU A 289 -15.22 9.41 -40.20
C LEU A 289 -13.80 8.98 -39.80
N ASP A 290 -12.81 9.34 -40.65
CA ASP A 290 -11.39 9.05 -40.44
C ASP A 290 -10.84 9.80 -39.18
N ASN A 291 -11.40 10.97 -38.89
CA ASN A 291 -11.03 11.78 -37.71
C ASN A 291 -11.89 11.44 -36.46
N LEU A 292 -12.77 10.45 -36.51
CA LEU A 292 -13.63 10.07 -35.41
C LEU A 292 -12.86 9.11 -34.49
N ASP A 293 -12.30 9.71 -33.45
CA ASP A 293 -11.54 8.98 -32.44
C ASP A 293 -12.49 8.23 -31.50
N LEU A 294 -12.51 6.92 -31.63
CA LEU A 294 -13.17 6.02 -30.68
C LEU A 294 -12.13 5.66 -29.61
N GLU A 295 -12.26 6.24 -28.43
CA GLU A 295 -11.42 5.83 -27.31
C GLU A 295 -11.67 4.35 -27.00
N GLU A 296 -10.66 3.52 -27.18
CA GLU A 296 -10.73 2.11 -26.84
C GLU A 296 -10.88 1.99 -25.30
N ILE A 297 -12.08 1.68 -24.85
CA ILE A 297 -12.32 1.38 -23.43
C ILE A 297 -11.75 0.01 -23.18
N LYS A 298 -10.48 -0.06 -22.76
CA LYS A 298 -9.90 -1.31 -22.27
C LYS A 298 -10.69 -1.73 -21.02
N PRO A 299 -11.16 -2.98 -20.97
CA PRO A 299 -11.81 -3.47 -19.77
C PRO A 299 -10.82 -3.43 -18.62
N SER A 300 -11.23 -2.83 -17.48
CA SER A 300 -10.40 -2.79 -16.29
C SER A 300 -9.93 -4.20 -15.90
N SER A 301 -8.69 -4.29 -15.41
CA SER A 301 -8.15 -5.55 -14.86
C SER A 301 -8.91 -6.01 -13.61
N ARG A 302 -9.74 -5.15 -13.02
CA ARG A 302 -10.59 -5.43 -11.86
C ARG A 302 -11.83 -6.23 -12.26
N LYS A 303 -11.67 -7.55 -12.34
CA LYS A 303 -12.82 -8.45 -12.56
C LYS A 303 -13.36 -8.87 -11.21
N TYR A 304 -14.57 -8.44 -10.92
CA TYR A 304 -15.32 -9.00 -9.78
C TYR A 304 -16.02 -10.27 -10.25
N PRO A 305 -15.84 -11.41 -9.57
CA PRO A 305 -16.62 -12.59 -9.86
C PRO A 305 -18.10 -12.28 -9.58
N GLY A 306 -18.92 -12.28 -10.61
CA GLY A 306 -20.36 -12.15 -10.48
C GLY A 306 -20.94 -13.48 -10.00
N ILE A 307 -21.15 -13.64 -8.70
CA ILE A 307 -21.89 -14.77 -8.16
C ILE A 307 -23.37 -14.35 -8.13
N THR A 308 -24.17 -14.96 -8.98
CA THR A 308 -25.63 -14.72 -9.00
C THR A 308 -26.32 -15.87 -8.30
N PHE A 309 -26.97 -15.58 -7.18
CA PHE A 309 -27.82 -16.55 -6.51
C PHE A 309 -29.21 -16.51 -7.15
N HIS A 310 -29.62 -17.64 -7.72
CA HIS A 310 -30.97 -17.82 -8.22
C HIS A 310 -31.81 -18.43 -7.12
N GLN A 311 -32.88 -17.74 -6.77
CA GLN A 311 -33.83 -18.19 -5.79
C GLN A 311 -34.78 -19.20 -6.44
N GLU A 312 -34.83 -20.43 -5.91
CA GLU A 312 -35.73 -21.48 -6.43
C GLU A 312 -37.19 -21.25 -6.01
N ARG A 313 -37.40 -20.54 -4.88
CA ARG A 313 -38.73 -20.18 -4.37
C ARG A 313 -38.62 -18.89 -3.57
N ASP A 314 -39.72 -18.13 -3.48
CA ASP A 314 -39.79 -16.95 -2.63
C ASP A 314 -39.65 -17.34 -1.15
N ALA A 315 -38.75 -16.67 -0.45
CA ALA A 315 -38.61 -16.82 0.99
C ALA A 315 -39.75 -16.09 1.70
N GLY A 316 -40.35 -16.75 2.67
CA GLY A 316 -41.37 -16.08 3.53
C GLY A 316 -40.72 -15.08 4.50
N ASN A 317 -41.58 -14.36 5.26
CA ASN A 317 -41.13 -13.34 6.21
C ASN A 317 -40.28 -13.88 7.38
N GLN A 318 -40.33 -15.19 7.66
CA GLN A 318 -39.48 -15.89 8.63
C GLN A 318 -38.59 -16.91 7.90
N ILE A 319 -37.36 -16.54 7.67
CA ILE A 319 -36.38 -17.39 6.97
C ILE A 319 -35.67 -18.31 7.96
N LEU A 320 -35.35 -17.79 9.14
CA LEU A 320 -34.62 -18.49 10.19
C LEU A 320 -35.08 -17.98 11.56
N SER A 321 -35.36 -18.92 12.48
CA SER A 321 -35.60 -18.62 13.90
C SER A 321 -34.61 -19.45 14.72
N ILE A 322 -33.84 -18.77 15.55
CA ILE A 322 -32.86 -19.41 16.44
C ILE A 322 -33.26 -19.12 17.87
N SER A 323 -33.36 -20.17 18.68
CA SER A 323 -33.70 -20.08 20.10
C SER A 323 -32.79 -20.98 20.91
N GLY A 324 -32.20 -20.46 21.99
CA GLY A 324 -31.38 -21.25 22.89
C GLY A 324 -30.07 -21.80 22.29
N LEU A 325 -29.51 -21.13 21.26
CA LEU A 325 -28.23 -21.54 20.67
C LEU A 325 -27.11 -21.33 21.69
N SER A 326 -26.39 -22.38 22.01
CA SER A 326 -25.19 -22.31 22.83
C SER A 326 -24.10 -23.19 22.23
N LYS A 327 -22.85 -22.78 22.39
CA LYS A 327 -21.68 -23.54 22.00
C LYS A 327 -20.69 -23.54 23.14
N SER A 328 -20.26 -24.75 23.56
CA SER A 328 -19.16 -24.91 24.51
C SER A 328 -17.83 -24.99 23.75
N SER A 329 -16.87 -24.20 24.14
CA SER A 329 -15.48 -24.29 23.72
C SER A 329 -14.64 -24.75 24.90
N SER A 330 -13.39 -25.20 24.69
CA SER A 330 -12.42 -25.49 25.76
C SER A 330 -12.25 -24.35 26.76
N ASP A 331 -12.55 -23.11 26.32
CA ASP A 331 -12.32 -21.88 27.08
C ASP A 331 -13.60 -21.27 27.69
N GLY A 332 -14.74 -21.96 27.61
CA GLY A 332 -16.02 -21.53 28.17
C GLY A 332 -17.23 -21.72 27.28
N VAL A 333 -18.41 -21.29 27.74
CA VAL A 333 -19.68 -21.28 26.99
C VAL A 333 -19.88 -19.84 26.46
N LEU A 334 -20.07 -19.72 25.16
CA LEU A 334 -20.47 -18.49 24.46
C LEU A 334 -22.00 -18.36 24.43
#